data_c963ef28ed6d2e0a302058c81e211cf8
#
_entry.id   c963ef28ed6d2e0a302058c81e211cf8
#
_cell.length_a   1.000
_cell.length_b   1.000
_cell.length_c   1.000
_cell.angle_alpha   90.00
_cell.angle_beta   90.00
_cell.angle_gamma   90.00
#
_symmetry.space_group_name_H-M   'P 1'
#
loop_
_entity.id
_entity.type
_entity.pdbx_description
1 polymer ?
#
loop_
_entity_poly.entity_id
_entity_poly.type
_entity_poly.pdbx_seq_one_letter_code
_entity_poly.pdbx_strand_id
1 'polypeptide(L)'
;MLYIGCEVIKMNEKDMAMRLARLREKKGVSARDMSLSIGQNPGYINNIENGKSKPSLEGFFFICEYLGVTPSEFFDESSSNPSKLDAIVEDMKKLNDAQLETIATLVKDLIKH
;
A
#
# COMPACT_ATOMS: atom_id res chain seq x y z
N MET A 1 -0.15 -5.20 19.32
CA MET A 1 -1.01 -4.83 19.01
C MET A 1 -1.26 -3.61 19.12
N LEU A 2 -1.71 -3.12 18.73
CA LEU A 2 -1.88 -2.04 18.75
C LEU A 2 -2.90 -1.59 19.25
N TYR A 3 -3.16 -1.27 19.90
CA TYR A 3 -4.18 -0.76 20.18
C TYR A 3 -4.10 0.09 21.07
N ILE A 4 -4.56 0.74 21.12
CA ILE A 4 -4.60 1.60 21.73
C ILE A 4 -5.21 1.48 22.59
N GLY A 5 -4.88 1.54 23.22
CA GLY A 5 -5.51 1.34 23.90
C GLY A 5 -5.87 0.25 23.58
N CYS A 6 -5.87 -0.30 23.41
CA CYS A 6 -6.30 -1.34 23.15
C CYS A 6 -7.22 -1.55 22.23
N GLU A 7 -7.42 -0.65 21.49
CA GLU A 7 -8.23 -0.85 20.51
C GLU A 7 -7.60 -1.65 19.52
N VAL A 8 -8.12 -2.73 19.13
CA VAL A 8 -7.60 -3.56 18.09
C VAL A 8 -8.10 -3.04 16.79
N ILE A 9 -7.19 -2.74 15.91
CA ILE A 9 -7.57 -2.33 14.60
C ILE A 9 -7.77 -3.56 13.77
N LYS A 10 -8.99 -3.77 13.33
CA LYS A 10 -9.31 -4.91 12.52
C LYS A 10 -9.32 -4.56 11.06
N MET A 11 -8.54 -5.26 10.28
CA MET A 11 -8.59 -5.18 8.84
C MET A 11 -9.75 -6.05 8.38
N ASN A 12 -10.74 -5.47 7.73
CA ASN A 12 -11.85 -6.24 7.20
C ASN A 12 -11.74 -6.31 5.68
N GLU A 13 -12.73 -6.96 5.06
CA GLU A 13 -12.70 -7.19 3.62
C GLU A 13 -12.73 -5.90 2.83
N LYS A 14 -13.46 -4.92 3.34
CA LYS A 14 -13.53 -3.63 2.67
C LYS A 14 -12.17 -2.94 2.70
N ASP A 15 -11.47 -3.02 3.83
CA ASP A 15 -10.14 -2.42 3.94
C ASP A 15 -9.16 -3.10 2.99
N MET A 16 -9.25 -4.41 2.87
CA MET A 16 -8.40 -5.17 1.96
C MET A 16 -8.66 -4.76 0.51
N ALA A 17 -9.93 -4.63 0.14
CA ALA A 17 -10.28 -4.22 -1.21
C ALA A 17 -9.78 -2.83 -1.54
N MET A 18 -9.90 -1.91 -0.60
CA MET A 18 -9.41 -0.54 -0.79
C MET A 18 -7.89 -0.51 -0.89
N ARG A 19 -7.22 -1.30 -0.07
CA ARG A 19 -5.77 -1.37 -0.09
C ARG A 19 -5.28 -1.92 -1.43
N LEU A 20 -5.95 -2.96 -1.91
CA LEU A 20 -5.62 -3.54 -3.22
C LEU A 20 -5.75 -2.50 -4.33
N ALA A 21 -6.86 -1.79 -4.35
CA ALA A 21 -7.09 -0.77 -5.37
C ALA A 21 -6.01 0.30 -5.32
N ARG A 22 -5.63 0.73 -4.13
CA ARG A 22 -4.62 1.76 -3.95
C ARG A 22 -3.27 1.31 -4.46
N LEU A 23 -2.86 0.10 -4.11
CA LEU A 23 -1.59 -0.44 -4.57
C LEU A 23 -1.57 -0.65 -6.08
N ARG A 24 -2.71 -1.10 -6.63
CA ARG A 24 -2.81 -1.28 -8.07
C ARG A 24 -2.69 0.06 -8.80
N GLU A 25 -3.39 1.07 -8.32
CA GLU A 25 -3.34 2.39 -8.92
C GLU A 25 -1.95 2.99 -8.83
N LYS A 26 -1.28 2.75 -7.71
CA LYS A 26 0.09 3.22 -7.56
C LYS A 26 1.03 2.57 -8.57
N LYS A 27 0.78 1.30 -8.88
CA LYS A 27 1.56 0.60 -9.89
C LYS A 27 1.21 1.06 -11.31
N GLY A 28 0.05 1.69 -11.48
CA GLY A 28 -0.33 2.25 -12.77
C GLY A 28 -0.92 1.24 -13.74
N VAL A 29 -1.54 0.17 -13.24
CA VAL A 29 -2.12 -0.85 -14.10
C VAL A 29 -3.62 -0.93 -13.88
N SER A 30 -4.34 -1.37 -14.91
CA SER A 30 -5.78 -1.54 -14.81
C SER A 30 -6.09 -2.84 -14.08
N ALA A 31 -7.30 -2.91 -13.53
CA ALA A 31 -7.75 -4.14 -12.87
C ALA A 31 -7.77 -5.31 -13.85
N ARG A 32 -8.16 -5.04 -15.09
CA ARG A 32 -8.19 -6.06 -16.12
C ARG A 32 -6.78 -6.59 -16.43
N ASP A 33 -5.83 -5.67 -16.64
CA ASP A 33 -4.46 -6.06 -16.95
C ASP A 33 -3.85 -6.87 -15.83
N MET A 34 -4.06 -6.43 -14.60
CA MET A 34 -3.55 -7.15 -13.45
C MET A 34 -4.15 -8.55 -13.36
N SER A 35 -5.48 -8.65 -13.59
CA SER A 35 -6.17 -9.94 -13.54
C SER A 35 -5.55 -10.93 -14.53
N LEU A 36 -5.36 -10.47 -15.75
CA LEU A 36 -4.78 -11.32 -16.79
C LEU A 36 -3.34 -11.69 -16.49
N SER A 37 -2.58 -10.73 -15.95
CA SER A 37 -1.17 -10.97 -15.65
C SER A 37 -0.95 -12.02 -14.58
N ILE A 38 -1.90 -12.17 -13.65
CA ILE A 38 -1.77 -13.19 -12.62
C ILE A 38 -2.55 -14.46 -12.97
N GLY A 39 -2.93 -14.60 -14.24
CA GLY A 39 -3.54 -15.84 -14.73
C GLY A 39 -5.00 -16.00 -14.38
N GLN A 40 -5.71 -14.91 -14.12
CA GLN A 40 -7.11 -14.96 -13.74
C GLN A 40 -7.99 -14.43 -14.87
N ASN A 41 -9.32 -14.56 -14.71
CA ASN A 41 -10.23 -14.01 -15.70
C ASN A 41 -10.20 -12.46 -15.62
N PRO A 42 -10.67 -11.78 -16.68
CA PRO A 42 -10.52 -10.30 -16.73
C PRO A 42 -11.19 -9.53 -15.61
N GLY A 43 -12.21 -10.08 -14.99
CA GLY A 43 -12.94 -9.40 -13.93
C GLY A 43 -12.45 -9.72 -12.51
N TYR A 44 -11.44 -10.53 -12.39
CA TYR A 44 -11.02 -11.06 -11.09
C TYR A 44 -10.70 -9.97 -10.08
N ILE A 45 -9.80 -9.05 -10.43
CA ILE A 45 -9.39 -7.99 -9.51
C ILE A 45 -10.54 -7.02 -9.25
N ASN A 46 -11.27 -6.66 -10.30
CA ASN A 46 -12.39 -5.76 -10.14
C ASN A 46 -13.44 -6.32 -9.18
N ASN A 47 -13.71 -7.60 -9.26
CA ASN A 47 -14.68 -8.23 -8.35
C ASN A 47 -14.20 -8.18 -6.91
N ILE A 48 -12.91 -8.36 -6.68
CA ILE A 48 -12.36 -8.25 -5.33
C ILE A 48 -12.45 -6.81 -4.83
N GLU A 49 -12.09 -5.86 -5.66
CA GLU A 49 -12.11 -4.45 -5.27
C GLU A 49 -13.53 -3.95 -4.99
N ASN A 50 -14.52 -4.55 -5.63
CA ASN A 50 -15.91 -4.18 -5.44
C ASN A 50 -16.60 -5.00 -4.35
N GLY A 51 -15.87 -5.88 -3.68
CA GLY A 51 -16.42 -6.66 -2.59
C GLY A 51 -17.29 -7.82 -3.02
N LYS A 52 -17.26 -8.16 -4.33
CA LYS A 52 -18.09 -9.26 -4.84
C LYS A 52 -17.46 -10.62 -4.61
N SER A 53 -16.15 -10.67 -4.44
CA SER A 53 -15.46 -11.92 -4.19
C SER A 53 -14.22 -11.66 -3.35
N LYS A 54 -13.65 -12.73 -2.83
CA LYS A 54 -12.44 -12.70 -2.03
C LYS A 54 -11.41 -13.58 -2.69
N PRO A 55 -10.13 -13.22 -2.62
CA PRO A 55 -9.11 -14.11 -3.16
C PRO A 55 -8.92 -15.28 -2.22
N SER A 56 -8.50 -16.42 -2.79
CA SER A 56 -7.99 -17.49 -1.98
C SER A 56 -6.65 -17.05 -1.40
N LEU A 57 -6.13 -17.81 -0.43
CA LEU A 57 -4.82 -17.48 0.13
C LEU A 57 -3.76 -17.52 -0.96
N GLU A 58 -3.80 -18.52 -1.82
CA GLU A 58 -2.85 -18.60 -2.93
C GLU A 58 -3.01 -17.41 -3.87
N GLY A 59 -4.24 -17.04 -4.18
CA GLY A 59 -4.51 -15.89 -5.03
C GLY A 59 -3.96 -14.60 -4.41
N PHE A 60 -4.10 -14.48 -3.10
CA PHE A 60 -3.57 -13.33 -2.41
C PHE A 60 -2.03 -13.24 -2.53
N PHE A 61 -1.36 -14.38 -2.43
CA PHE A 61 0.09 -14.39 -2.61
C PHE A 61 0.48 -13.97 -4.03
N PHE A 62 -0.26 -14.41 -5.03
CA PHE A 62 -0.01 -13.98 -6.42
C PHE A 62 -0.22 -12.47 -6.56
N ILE A 63 -1.23 -11.94 -5.90
CA ILE A 63 -1.50 -10.49 -5.91
C ILE A 63 -0.29 -9.75 -5.33
N CYS A 64 0.19 -10.18 -4.18
CA CYS A 64 1.33 -9.54 -3.54
C CYS A 64 2.57 -9.62 -4.41
N GLU A 65 2.81 -10.78 -5.01
CA GLU A 65 3.97 -10.96 -5.87
C GLU A 65 3.91 -10.02 -7.07
N TYR A 66 2.75 -9.93 -7.69
CA TYR A 66 2.59 -9.03 -8.84
C TYR A 66 2.81 -7.58 -8.44
N LEU A 67 2.32 -7.18 -7.28
CA LEU A 67 2.47 -5.81 -6.80
C LEU A 67 3.86 -5.51 -6.25
N GLY A 68 4.67 -6.55 -6.05
CA GLY A 68 6.02 -6.36 -5.54
C GLY A 68 6.05 -6.05 -4.05
N VAL A 69 5.07 -6.52 -3.30
CA VAL A 69 5.01 -6.30 -1.85
C VAL A 69 4.92 -7.64 -1.14
N THR A 70 5.40 -7.68 0.09
CA THR A 70 5.15 -8.84 0.94
C THR A 70 3.75 -8.75 1.52
N PRO A 71 3.19 -9.87 1.99
CA PRO A 71 1.89 -9.80 2.68
C PRO A 71 1.90 -8.81 3.84
N SER A 72 3.01 -8.72 4.56
CA SER A 72 3.13 -7.76 5.64
C SER A 72 3.03 -6.33 5.13
N GLU A 73 3.74 -6.04 4.04
CA GLU A 73 3.70 -4.71 3.44
C GLU A 73 2.32 -4.38 2.88
N PHE A 74 1.64 -5.39 2.37
CA PHE A 74 0.29 -5.18 1.85
C PHE A 74 -0.62 -4.61 2.93
N PHE A 75 -0.50 -5.12 4.15
CA PHE A 75 -1.36 -4.70 5.25
C PHE A 75 -0.76 -3.61 6.12
N ASP A 76 0.39 -3.09 5.74
CA ASP A 76 1.05 -2.05 6.53
C ASP A 76 0.39 -0.70 6.30
N GLU A 77 -0.25 -0.19 7.32
CA GLU A 77 -0.89 1.11 7.27
C GLU A 77 -0.30 2.02 8.34
N SER A 78 1.01 1.92 8.52
CA SER A 78 1.68 2.71 9.54
C SER A 78 1.64 4.21 9.22
N SER A 79 1.40 4.57 7.95
CA SER A 79 1.27 5.96 7.57
C SER A 79 -0.18 6.30 7.32
N SER A 80 -0.65 7.37 7.94
CA SER A 80 -2.02 7.82 7.74
C SER A 80 -2.23 8.46 6.38
N ASN A 81 -1.14 8.77 5.68
CA ASN A 81 -1.25 9.39 4.37
C ASN A 81 -0.13 8.88 3.47
N PRO A 82 -0.22 7.60 3.04
CA PRO A 82 0.88 6.99 2.30
C PRO A 82 1.19 7.67 0.96
N SER A 83 0.16 8.18 0.27
CA SER A 83 0.41 8.85 -1.01
C SER A 83 1.26 10.09 -0.85
N LYS A 84 0.99 10.87 0.19
CA LYS A 84 1.75 12.09 0.47
C LYS A 84 3.17 11.75 0.88
N LEU A 85 3.32 10.76 1.74
CA LEU A 85 4.63 10.32 2.18
C LEU A 85 5.46 9.82 1.01
N ASP A 86 4.87 9.00 0.16
CA ASP A 86 5.57 8.47 -1.00
C ASP A 86 6.05 9.59 -1.92
N ALA A 87 5.23 10.59 -2.14
CA ALA A 87 5.60 11.72 -3.00
C ALA A 87 6.78 12.48 -2.40
N ILE A 88 6.78 12.69 -1.10
CA ILE A 88 7.87 13.39 -0.44
C ILE A 88 9.16 12.58 -0.54
N VAL A 89 9.08 11.26 -0.34
CA VAL A 89 10.26 10.41 -0.44
C VAL A 89 10.84 10.46 -1.85
N GLU A 90 9.98 10.40 -2.87
CA GLU A 90 10.46 10.46 -4.24
C GLU A 90 11.17 11.77 -4.53
N ASP A 91 10.63 12.87 -4.03
CA ASP A 91 11.27 14.16 -4.20
C ASP A 91 12.60 14.24 -3.47
N MET A 92 12.68 13.65 -2.29
CA MET A 92 13.92 13.65 -1.52
C MET A 92 15.04 12.90 -2.19
N LYS A 93 14.71 11.90 -3.00
CA LYS A 93 15.73 11.16 -3.73
C LYS A 93 16.49 12.02 -4.73
N LYS A 94 15.95 13.16 -5.08
CA LYS A 94 16.57 14.08 -6.04
C LYS A 94 17.52 15.08 -5.37
N LEU A 95 17.61 15.05 -4.05
CA LEU A 95 18.43 16.00 -3.31
C LEU A 95 19.84 15.47 -3.11
N ASN A 96 20.79 16.41 -2.94
CA ASN A 96 22.17 16.00 -2.61
C ASN A 96 22.29 15.81 -1.09
N ASP A 97 23.47 15.36 -0.66
CA ASP A 97 23.69 15.04 0.74
C ASP A 97 23.51 16.23 1.67
N ALA A 98 23.98 17.41 1.26
CA ALA A 98 23.83 18.60 2.10
C ALA A 98 22.39 18.98 2.27
N GLN A 99 21.61 18.87 1.21
CA GLN A 99 20.18 19.18 1.26
C GLN A 99 19.43 18.17 2.11
N LEU A 100 19.81 16.88 2.01
CA LEU A 100 19.19 15.85 2.83
C LEU A 100 19.48 16.07 4.31
N GLU A 101 20.69 16.55 4.65
CA GLU A 101 21.00 16.88 6.04
C GLU A 101 20.10 17.98 6.57
N THR A 102 19.86 19.00 5.76
CA THR A 102 18.97 20.07 6.14
C THR A 102 17.56 19.54 6.41
N ILE A 103 17.06 18.70 5.52
CA ILE A 103 15.73 18.12 5.69
C ILE A 103 15.68 17.23 6.93
N ALA A 104 16.73 16.44 7.16
CA ALA A 104 16.79 15.56 8.32
C ALA A 104 16.71 16.36 9.62
N THR A 105 17.42 17.48 9.68
CA THR A 105 17.39 18.35 10.86
C THR A 105 15.98 18.90 11.10
N LEU A 106 15.34 19.35 10.04
CA LEU A 106 13.99 19.89 10.14
C LEU A 106 13.01 18.84 10.64
N VAL A 107 13.10 17.63 10.08
CA VAL A 107 12.22 16.55 10.48
C VAL A 107 12.41 16.24 11.97
N LYS A 108 13.66 16.19 12.43
CA LYS A 108 13.95 15.91 13.83
C LYS A 108 13.37 16.99 14.74
N ASP A 109 13.43 18.23 14.31
CA ASP A 109 12.85 19.31 15.09
C ASP A 109 11.33 19.17 15.19
N LEU A 110 10.69 18.77 14.10
CA LEU A 110 9.24 18.64 14.09
C LEU A 110 8.76 17.50 14.98
N ILE A 111 9.51 16.42 15.08
CA ILE A 111 9.07 15.29 15.89
C ILE A 111 9.43 15.44 17.36
N LYS A 112 10.17 16.48 17.72
CA LYS A 112 10.52 16.71 19.13
C LYS A 112 9.34 17.12 19.96
N HIS A 113 8.25 17.44 19.39
CA HIS A 113 7.08 17.82 20.16
C HIS A 113 6.17 16.64 20.38
#